data_e55fd61c26a3232af8d6ba717596917f
#
_entry.id   e55fd61c26a3232af8d6ba717596917f
#
_cell.length_a   1.000
_cell.length_b   1.000
_cell.length_c   1.000
_cell.angle_alpha   90.00
_cell.angle_beta   90.00
_cell.angle_gamma   90.00
#
_symmetry.space_group_name_H-M   'P 1'
#
loop_
_entity.id
_entity.type
_entity.pdbx_description
1 polymer ?
#
loop_
_entity_poly.entity_id
_entity_poly.type
_entity_poly.pdbx_seq_one_letter_code
_entity_poly.pdbx_strand_id
1 'polypeptide(L)'
;MGLKIVKDGNRVRKAWYCQYMDNGKWHVKKLTTPMRGQKIPNTLTGKGDAAFERSRALALQEFEKFEADRKVKGACEHLTEALIKSKSGQEVEYVTLAELPERWANLPRTYTPTKGCMNNAALYFKRFAQFAKCTYLYEVSQQTASDFFNAIRAEYSWDTVKGIMSILKSAFNRFLPVGMVNPFASVIKRNREQNAAKVHRRPLGEEELSQLFEEASKDRMLNALTVCAACTGMRIGDVCNLRWGSIDLKAGFINVLTAKAGKPVSIPILAPLKKLLDPLYTATCKDLDFVFPDAAAMYAANPSGITRRGKLLFAKALFKNESAEAVEVVNETRMTPAQIIAAIRASRFSAQKADRCIAVYSNYAAGMSYRQIAAETGFSRGQISDYLHSVEELTGTPIVKWAKVCANSNSAILKRTRQNRVVGKRAASLYGWHSLRASFVVAALTHGIPIDIVRKIVGHSTVRTTEEYFNPTRAIVAEAVKRKMSGSILAGGPTLISEPSSLDDLKSRLATLTDAERAELKKLL
;
A
#
# COMPACT_ATOMS: atom_id res chain seq x y z
N MET A 1 37.08 -22.11 -28.56
CA MET A 1 35.73 -22.40 -28.02
C MET A 1 35.58 -23.90 -27.92
N GLY A 2 34.93 -24.44 -26.90
CA GLY A 2 34.80 -25.90 -26.77
C GLY A 2 34.30 -26.30 -25.36
N LEU A 3 34.24 -27.61 -25.14
CA LEU A 3 33.95 -28.16 -23.84
C LEU A 3 35.06 -27.81 -22.83
N LYS A 4 34.73 -27.77 -21.57
CA LYS A 4 35.66 -27.51 -20.46
C LYS A 4 35.35 -28.41 -19.29
N ILE A 5 36.39 -29.01 -18.69
CA ILE A 5 36.32 -29.68 -17.41
C ILE A 5 36.67 -28.67 -16.35
N VAL A 6 35.76 -28.46 -15.40
CA VAL A 6 35.94 -27.52 -14.27
C VAL A 6 36.32 -28.31 -13.03
N LYS A 7 37.31 -27.84 -12.30
CA LYS A 7 37.80 -28.44 -11.04
C LYS A 7 37.44 -27.59 -9.87
N ASP A 8 37.24 -28.23 -8.72
CA ASP A 8 37.08 -27.62 -7.43
C ASP A 8 38.22 -28.15 -6.52
N GLY A 9 39.30 -27.38 -6.45
CA GLY A 9 40.59 -27.89 -5.96
C GLY A 9 41.09 -29.07 -6.78
N ASN A 10 41.35 -30.20 -6.14
CA ASN A 10 41.81 -31.44 -6.82
C ASN A 10 40.67 -32.32 -7.35
N ARG A 11 39.41 -31.95 -7.17
CA ARG A 11 38.25 -32.75 -7.60
C ARG A 11 37.64 -32.18 -8.89
N VAL A 12 37.33 -33.05 -9.85
CA VAL A 12 36.60 -32.69 -11.07
C VAL A 12 35.11 -32.56 -10.72
N ARG A 13 34.48 -31.47 -11.13
CA ARG A 13 33.02 -31.32 -11.02
C ARG A 13 32.33 -32.28 -11.97
N LYS A 14 31.36 -33.08 -11.49
CA LYS A 14 30.57 -34.04 -12.27
C LYS A 14 29.52 -33.35 -13.17
N ALA A 15 29.96 -32.32 -13.90
CA ALA A 15 29.13 -31.59 -14.85
C ALA A 15 30.00 -31.13 -16.03
N TRP A 16 29.42 -31.14 -17.22
CA TRP A 16 30.04 -30.58 -18.41
C TRP A 16 29.86 -29.07 -18.44
N TYR A 17 30.89 -28.37 -18.92
CA TYR A 17 30.88 -26.93 -19.12
C TYR A 17 31.36 -26.65 -20.56
N CYS A 18 30.86 -25.56 -21.13
CA CYS A 18 31.43 -25.02 -22.35
C CYS A 18 32.03 -23.64 -22.11
N GLN A 19 33.09 -23.33 -22.85
CA GLN A 19 33.72 -22.03 -22.84
C GLN A 19 33.54 -21.39 -24.22
N TYR A 20 33.01 -20.18 -24.26
CA TYR A 20 32.76 -19.42 -25.46
C TYR A 20 33.12 -17.95 -25.27
N MET A 21 33.36 -17.26 -26.37
CA MET A 21 33.64 -15.83 -26.37
C MET A 21 32.39 -15.07 -26.77
N ASP A 22 32.05 -14.03 -26.01
CA ASP A 22 30.97 -13.10 -26.30
C ASP A 22 31.42 -11.66 -26.02
N ASN A 23 31.24 -10.76 -27.00
CA ASN A 23 31.69 -9.37 -26.92
C ASN A 23 33.14 -9.20 -26.41
N GLY A 24 34.06 -10.03 -26.90
CA GLY A 24 35.48 -10.01 -26.53
C GLY A 24 35.82 -10.58 -25.15
N LYS A 25 34.84 -11.11 -24.41
CA LYS A 25 35.02 -11.71 -23.09
C LYS A 25 34.75 -13.21 -23.09
N TRP A 26 35.54 -13.93 -22.31
CA TRP A 26 35.36 -15.37 -22.13
C TRP A 26 34.28 -15.67 -21.11
N HIS A 27 33.31 -16.49 -21.50
CA HIS A 27 32.22 -16.98 -20.64
C HIS A 27 32.29 -18.50 -20.49
N VAL A 28 31.87 -18.99 -19.32
CA VAL A 28 31.78 -20.42 -19.04
C VAL A 28 30.35 -20.75 -18.66
N LYS A 29 29.69 -21.64 -19.38
CA LYS A 29 28.32 -22.08 -19.16
C LYS A 29 28.31 -23.56 -18.78
N LYS A 30 27.54 -23.90 -17.76
CA LYS A 30 27.24 -25.29 -17.41
C LYS A 30 26.23 -25.86 -18.41
N LEU A 31 26.52 -27.02 -18.96
CA LEU A 31 25.62 -27.77 -19.84
C LEU A 31 24.61 -28.59 -19.05
N THR A 32 23.51 -28.96 -19.69
CA THR A 32 22.47 -29.80 -19.09
C THR A 32 22.87 -31.25 -19.03
N THR A 33 23.71 -31.70 -19.97
CA THR A 33 24.25 -33.05 -20.00
C THR A 33 25.13 -33.32 -18.77
N PRO A 34 24.81 -34.30 -17.92
CA PRO A 34 25.63 -34.65 -16.76
C PRO A 34 26.90 -35.40 -17.22
N MET A 35 28.02 -35.12 -16.55
CA MET A 35 29.24 -35.90 -16.73
C MET A 35 29.08 -37.27 -16.04
N ARG A 36 29.20 -38.35 -16.80
CA ARG A 36 29.06 -39.73 -16.32
C ARG A 36 30.38 -40.46 -16.47
N GLY A 37 30.62 -41.49 -15.69
CA GLY A 37 31.79 -42.34 -15.69
C GLY A 37 32.47 -42.47 -14.32
N GLN A 38 33.17 -43.55 -14.10
CA GLN A 38 33.99 -43.79 -12.90
C GLN A 38 35.45 -43.30 -13.14
N LYS A 39 35.98 -43.46 -14.34
CA LYS A 39 37.30 -42.99 -14.72
C LYS A 39 37.18 -41.68 -15.49
N ILE A 40 37.17 -40.59 -14.74
CA ILE A 40 37.08 -39.23 -15.30
C ILE A 40 38.48 -38.64 -15.44
N PRO A 41 38.95 -38.32 -16.67
CA PRO A 41 40.27 -37.72 -16.88
C PRO A 41 40.29 -36.25 -16.36
N ASN A 42 41.48 -35.83 -15.98
CA ASN A 42 41.72 -34.47 -15.49
C ASN A 42 41.76 -33.42 -16.61
N THR A 43 41.86 -33.83 -17.86
CA THR A 43 41.94 -32.97 -19.05
C THR A 43 41.03 -33.50 -20.16
N LEU A 44 40.62 -32.61 -21.07
CA LEU A 44 39.79 -33.00 -22.23
C LEU A 44 40.49 -33.93 -23.21
N THR A 45 41.82 -33.95 -23.23
CA THR A 45 42.64 -34.83 -24.10
C THR A 45 42.76 -36.25 -23.54
N GLY A 46 42.47 -36.43 -22.24
CA GLY A 46 42.50 -37.74 -21.60
C GLY A 46 41.33 -38.62 -22.03
N LYS A 47 41.57 -39.94 -22.16
CA LYS A 47 40.52 -40.95 -22.40
C LYS A 47 39.93 -41.41 -21.05
N GLY A 48 38.61 -41.36 -20.95
CA GLY A 48 37.84 -41.89 -19.81
C GLY A 48 37.30 -43.29 -20.10
N ASP A 49 36.39 -43.73 -19.26
CA ASP A 49 35.64 -44.95 -19.54
C ASP A 49 34.53 -44.74 -20.58
N ALA A 50 33.90 -45.82 -21.04
CA ALA A 50 32.87 -45.78 -22.07
C ALA A 50 31.66 -44.88 -21.67
N ALA A 51 31.35 -44.77 -20.40
CA ALA A 51 30.27 -43.91 -19.91
C ALA A 51 30.67 -42.42 -19.97
N PHE A 52 31.91 -42.09 -19.65
CA PHE A 52 32.47 -40.75 -19.80
C PHE A 52 32.46 -40.30 -21.26
N GLU A 53 32.98 -41.13 -22.19
CA GLU A 53 33.06 -40.79 -23.62
C GLU A 53 31.66 -40.61 -24.25
N ARG A 54 30.67 -41.43 -23.88
CA ARG A 54 29.27 -41.21 -24.29
C ARG A 54 28.70 -39.89 -23.77
N SER A 55 28.93 -39.56 -22.49
CA SER A 55 28.47 -38.29 -21.93
C SER A 55 29.19 -37.08 -22.54
N ARG A 56 30.45 -37.25 -22.94
CA ARG A 56 31.24 -36.25 -23.66
C ARG A 56 30.70 -36.00 -25.05
N ALA A 57 30.34 -37.06 -25.81
CA ALA A 57 29.74 -36.92 -27.13
C ALA A 57 28.41 -36.17 -27.08
N LEU A 58 27.54 -36.48 -26.08
CA LEU A 58 26.29 -35.77 -25.87
C LEU A 58 26.51 -34.30 -25.49
N ALA A 59 27.48 -34.02 -24.62
CA ALA A 59 27.84 -32.65 -24.26
C ALA A 59 28.39 -31.85 -25.43
N LEU A 60 29.13 -32.50 -26.34
CA LEU A 60 29.64 -31.89 -27.56
C LEU A 60 28.48 -31.52 -28.50
N GLN A 61 27.52 -32.41 -28.71
CA GLN A 61 26.31 -32.12 -29.48
C GLN A 61 25.50 -30.96 -28.91
N GLU A 62 25.33 -30.92 -27.56
CA GLU A 62 24.68 -29.80 -26.87
C GLU A 62 25.42 -28.48 -27.08
N PHE A 63 26.76 -28.51 -27.05
CA PHE A 63 27.57 -27.33 -27.29
C PHE A 63 27.49 -26.87 -28.75
N GLU A 64 27.58 -27.79 -29.74
CA GLU A 64 27.45 -27.48 -31.16
C GLU A 64 26.09 -26.85 -31.47
N LYS A 65 25.02 -27.39 -30.89
CA LYS A 65 23.67 -26.79 -31.00
C LYS A 65 23.63 -25.39 -30.41
N PHE A 66 24.19 -25.23 -29.22
CA PHE A 66 24.26 -23.91 -28.56
C PHE A 66 25.05 -22.90 -29.41
N GLU A 67 26.14 -23.31 -30.03
CA GLU A 67 26.97 -22.45 -30.87
C GLU A 67 26.29 -22.11 -32.21
N ALA A 68 25.57 -23.06 -32.81
CA ALA A 68 24.75 -22.84 -33.99
C ALA A 68 23.62 -21.83 -33.71
N ASP A 69 22.89 -22.02 -32.61
CA ASP A 69 21.82 -21.10 -32.19
C ASP A 69 22.37 -19.67 -31.96
N ARG A 70 23.57 -19.55 -31.37
CA ARG A 70 24.24 -18.24 -31.20
C ARG A 70 24.61 -17.58 -32.53
N LYS A 71 25.16 -18.34 -33.50
CA LYS A 71 25.52 -17.81 -34.81
C LYS A 71 24.29 -17.34 -35.59
N VAL A 72 23.19 -18.10 -35.55
CA VAL A 72 21.94 -17.71 -36.19
C VAL A 72 21.39 -16.44 -35.53
N LYS A 73 21.43 -16.35 -34.19
CA LYS A 73 20.97 -15.17 -33.44
C LYS A 73 21.79 -13.93 -33.85
N GLY A 74 23.12 -14.02 -33.88
CA GLY A 74 23.99 -12.90 -34.28
C GLY A 74 23.74 -12.45 -35.73
N ALA A 75 23.52 -13.37 -36.64
CA ALA A 75 23.19 -13.05 -38.02
C ALA A 75 21.84 -12.33 -38.15
N CYS A 76 20.83 -12.78 -37.40
CA CYS A 76 19.53 -12.12 -37.37
C CYS A 76 19.61 -10.71 -36.75
N GLU A 77 20.42 -10.51 -35.70
CA GLU A 77 20.67 -9.22 -35.10
C GLU A 77 21.30 -8.25 -36.12
N HIS A 78 22.36 -8.64 -36.81
CA HIS A 78 23.00 -7.81 -37.84
C HIS A 78 22.07 -7.46 -39.01
N LEU A 79 21.23 -8.40 -39.46
CA LEU A 79 20.24 -8.14 -40.50
C LEU A 79 19.18 -7.14 -40.02
N THR A 80 18.75 -7.27 -38.78
CA THR A 80 17.76 -6.36 -38.16
C THR A 80 18.35 -4.96 -38.01
N GLU A 81 19.60 -4.84 -37.56
CA GLU A 81 20.34 -3.59 -37.47
C GLU A 81 20.48 -2.90 -38.83
N ALA A 82 20.93 -3.64 -39.85
CA ALA A 82 21.07 -3.14 -41.21
C ALA A 82 19.71 -2.64 -41.76
N LEU A 83 18.65 -3.37 -41.53
CA LEU A 83 17.29 -3.01 -41.98
C LEU A 83 16.77 -1.75 -41.29
N ILE A 84 16.98 -1.64 -40.00
CA ILE A 84 16.54 -0.46 -39.20
C ILE A 84 17.36 0.76 -39.59
N LYS A 85 18.70 0.62 -39.73
CA LYS A 85 19.59 1.68 -40.17
C LYS A 85 19.22 2.19 -41.57
N SER A 86 18.90 1.26 -42.48
CA SER A 86 18.48 1.58 -43.86
C SER A 86 17.12 2.33 -43.87
N LYS A 87 16.16 1.96 -43.01
CA LYS A 87 14.81 2.56 -43.00
C LYS A 87 14.69 3.83 -42.19
N SER A 88 15.40 3.95 -41.07
CA SER A 88 15.24 5.05 -40.13
C SER A 88 16.46 5.96 -40.00
N GLY A 89 17.61 5.55 -40.57
CA GLY A 89 18.90 6.24 -40.38
C GLY A 89 19.45 6.16 -38.96
N GLN A 90 18.75 5.49 -38.05
CA GLN A 90 19.13 5.39 -36.64
C GLN A 90 19.85 4.08 -36.35
N GLU A 91 20.82 4.14 -35.46
CA GLU A 91 21.45 2.94 -34.92
C GLU A 91 20.54 2.28 -33.89
N VAL A 92 20.54 0.93 -33.90
CA VAL A 92 19.74 0.16 -32.94
C VAL A 92 20.42 0.17 -31.59
N GLU A 93 19.74 0.75 -30.60
CA GLU A 93 20.21 0.71 -29.23
C GLU A 93 19.62 -0.50 -28.50
N TYR A 94 20.49 -1.40 -28.06
CA TYR A 94 20.09 -2.58 -27.27
C TYR A 94 20.15 -2.28 -25.79
N VAL A 95 18.97 -2.18 -25.17
CA VAL A 95 18.83 -1.92 -23.74
C VAL A 95 18.73 -3.23 -22.97
N THR A 96 19.50 -3.34 -21.89
CA THR A 96 19.43 -4.49 -20.98
C THR A 96 18.32 -4.33 -19.95
N LEU A 97 17.80 -5.46 -19.45
CA LEU A 97 16.82 -5.46 -18.35
C LEU A 97 17.40 -4.84 -17.07
N ALA A 98 18.71 -4.91 -16.86
CA ALA A 98 19.40 -4.33 -15.71
C ALA A 98 19.44 -2.79 -15.76
N GLU A 99 19.54 -2.20 -16.94
CA GLU A 99 19.58 -0.74 -17.16
C GLU A 99 18.18 -0.08 -17.08
N LEU A 100 17.10 -0.85 -17.21
CA LEU A 100 15.74 -0.31 -17.25
C LEU A 100 15.40 0.65 -16.09
N PRO A 101 15.75 0.38 -14.82
CA PRO A 101 15.43 1.28 -13.72
C PRO A 101 16.05 2.68 -13.91
N GLU A 102 17.29 2.75 -14.31
CA GLU A 102 18.04 3.99 -14.52
C GLU A 102 17.54 4.73 -15.75
N ARG A 103 17.44 4.05 -16.88
CA ARG A 103 16.91 4.64 -18.13
C ARG A 103 15.48 5.14 -17.95
N TRP A 104 14.64 4.39 -17.25
CA TRP A 104 13.28 4.80 -16.94
C TRP A 104 13.25 6.03 -16.03
N ALA A 105 14.16 6.15 -15.06
CA ALA A 105 14.26 7.30 -14.18
C ALA A 105 14.60 8.58 -14.95
N ASN A 106 15.49 8.49 -15.93
CA ASN A 106 16.02 9.60 -16.70
C ASN A 106 15.17 10.01 -17.92
N LEU A 107 14.02 9.34 -18.15
CA LEU A 107 13.15 9.72 -19.26
C LEU A 107 12.62 11.15 -19.11
N PRO A 108 12.62 11.96 -20.19
CA PRO A 108 11.96 13.26 -20.21
C PRO A 108 10.46 13.08 -20.04
N ARG A 109 9.86 13.84 -19.14
CA ARG A 109 8.42 13.78 -18.79
C ARG A 109 7.85 15.16 -18.62
N THR A 110 6.55 15.30 -18.92
CA THR A 110 5.80 16.53 -18.69
C THR A 110 5.52 16.80 -17.22
N TYR A 111 5.71 15.80 -16.35
CA TYR A 111 5.56 15.90 -14.90
C TYR A 111 6.63 15.08 -14.19
N THR A 112 7.03 15.52 -13.01
CA THR A 112 7.99 14.78 -12.18
C THR A 112 7.27 13.70 -11.38
N PRO A 113 7.57 12.42 -11.60
CA PRO A 113 6.99 11.33 -10.81
C PRO A 113 7.42 11.43 -9.35
N THR A 114 6.54 11.04 -8.44
CA THR A 114 6.90 10.98 -7.02
C THR A 114 8.00 9.95 -6.76
N LYS A 115 8.83 10.19 -5.74
CA LYS A 115 9.88 9.26 -5.31
C LYS A 115 9.35 7.84 -5.09
N GLY A 116 8.13 7.72 -4.53
CA GLY A 116 7.46 6.43 -4.35
C GLY A 116 7.12 5.73 -5.68
N CYS A 117 6.69 6.48 -6.70
CA CYS A 117 6.42 5.93 -8.03
C CYS A 117 7.70 5.38 -8.68
N MET A 118 8.81 6.12 -8.56
CA MET A 118 10.10 5.73 -9.10
C MET A 118 10.64 4.46 -8.42
N ASN A 119 10.58 4.41 -7.09
CA ASN A 119 10.99 3.23 -6.32
C ASN A 119 10.16 1.99 -6.67
N ASN A 120 8.85 2.14 -6.84
CA ASN A 120 7.99 1.03 -7.27
C ASN A 120 8.34 0.56 -8.68
N ALA A 121 8.57 1.46 -9.61
CA ALA A 121 8.98 1.10 -10.98
C ALA A 121 10.30 0.32 -10.97
N ALA A 122 11.31 0.78 -10.24
CA ALA A 122 12.59 0.09 -10.10
C ALA A 122 12.43 -1.32 -9.51
N LEU A 123 11.56 -1.47 -8.48
CA LEU A 123 11.25 -2.77 -7.90
C LEU A 123 10.58 -3.71 -8.92
N TYR A 124 9.67 -3.20 -9.73
CA TYR A 124 8.97 -3.99 -10.74
C TYR A 124 9.90 -4.44 -11.87
N PHE A 125 10.80 -3.58 -12.33
CA PHE A 125 11.81 -3.95 -13.31
C PHE A 125 12.78 -5.02 -12.78
N LYS A 126 13.28 -4.84 -11.55
CA LYS A 126 14.14 -5.83 -10.89
C LYS A 126 13.46 -7.20 -10.79
N ARG A 127 12.18 -7.21 -10.37
CA ARG A 127 11.40 -8.45 -10.26
C ARG A 127 11.19 -9.11 -11.62
N PHE A 128 10.87 -8.32 -12.65
CA PHE A 128 10.71 -8.85 -13.99
C PHE A 128 12.02 -9.41 -14.55
N ALA A 129 13.14 -8.71 -14.37
CA ALA A 129 14.45 -9.19 -14.80
C ALA A 129 14.85 -10.53 -14.15
N GLN A 130 14.54 -10.69 -12.84
CA GLN A 130 14.77 -11.96 -12.13
C GLN A 130 13.89 -13.10 -12.67
N PHE A 131 12.68 -12.79 -13.11
CA PHE A 131 11.76 -13.78 -13.66
C PHE A 131 12.13 -14.19 -15.09
N ALA A 132 12.39 -13.21 -15.96
CA ALA A 132 12.59 -13.40 -17.38
C ALA A 132 13.89 -14.14 -17.70
N LYS A 133 14.93 -13.99 -16.85
CA LYS A 133 16.27 -14.60 -17.04
C LYS A 133 16.91 -14.28 -18.40
N CYS A 134 16.47 -13.22 -19.05
CA CYS A 134 17.02 -12.66 -20.27
C CYS A 134 17.97 -11.51 -19.94
N THR A 135 18.88 -11.18 -20.86
CA THR A 135 19.79 -10.03 -20.72
C THR A 135 19.19 -8.78 -21.35
N TYR A 136 18.72 -8.89 -22.58
CA TYR A 136 18.20 -7.77 -23.36
C TYR A 136 16.68 -7.75 -23.44
N LEU A 137 16.10 -6.55 -23.66
CA LEU A 137 14.65 -6.38 -23.79
C LEU A 137 14.06 -7.14 -24.97
N TYR A 138 14.76 -7.17 -26.10
CA TYR A 138 14.30 -7.82 -27.31
C TYR A 138 14.24 -9.36 -27.22
N GLU A 139 14.91 -9.94 -26.24
CA GLU A 139 14.87 -11.39 -25.98
C GLU A 139 13.57 -11.82 -25.27
N VAL A 140 12.80 -10.87 -24.75
CA VAL A 140 11.57 -11.16 -24.02
C VAL A 140 10.47 -11.53 -24.98
N SER A 141 10.03 -12.79 -24.91
CA SER A 141 8.91 -13.28 -25.72
C SER A 141 7.55 -12.88 -25.13
N GLN A 142 6.51 -12.94 -25.96
CA GLN A 142 5.12 -12.78 -25.51
C GLN A 142 4.73 -13.84 -24.47
N GLN A 143 5.26 -15.07 -24.62
CA GLN A 143 5.03 -16.14 -23.65
C GLN A 143 5.64 -15.78 -22.29
N THR A 144 6.88 -15.30 -22.23
CA THR A 144 7.52 -14.83 -21.00
C THR A 144 6.71 -13.73 -20.31
N ALA A 145 6.17 -12.77 -21.08
CA ALA A 145 5.32 -11.70 -20.55
C ALA A 145 4.00 -12.24 -19.99
N SER A 146 3.39 -13.24 -20.64
CA SER A 146 2.16 -13.90 -20.20
C SER A 146 2.38 -14.73 -18.95
N ASP A 147 3.48 -15.47 -18.87
CA ASP A 147 3.84 -16.29 -17.70
C ASP A 147 4.13 -15.39 -16.47
N PHE A 148 4.82 -14.27 -16.68
CA PHE A 148 5.02 -13.27 -15.63
C PHE A 148 3.70 -12.68 -15.15
N PHE A 149 2.78 -12.34 -16.07
CA PHE A 149 1.45 -11.86 -15.71
C PHE A 149 0.71 -12.86 -14.82
N ASN A 150 0.71 -14.15 -15.19
CA ASN A 150 0.07 -15.21 -14.41
C ASN A 150 0.72 -15.37 -13.02
N ALA A 151 2.04 -15.31 -12.93
CA ALA A 151 2.78 -15.38 -11.68
C ALA A 151 2.41 -14.23 -10.72
N ILE A 152 2.45 -12.96 -11.20
CA ILE A 152 2.11 -11.82 -10.36
C ILE A 152 0.63 -11.75 -10.01
N ARG A 153 -0.26 -12.28 -10.85
CA ARG A 153 -1.70 -12.35 -10.60
C ARG A 153 -2.04 -13.24 -9.40
N ALA A 154 -1.29 -14.29 -9.18
CA ALA A 154 -1.47 -15.16 -8.01
C ALA A 154 -1.17 -14.43 -6.69
N GLU A 155 -0.24 -13.46 -6.69
CA GLU A 155 0.23 -12.80 -5.48
C GLU A 155 -0.43 -11.45 -5.21
N TYR A 156 -0.71 -10.66 -6.27
CA TYR A 156 -1.13 -9.26 -6.13
C TYR A 156 -2.60 -9.03 -6.45
N SER A 157 -3.13 -7.92 -5.91
CA SER A 157 -4.45 -7.43 -6.31
C SER A 157 -4.43 -6.98 -7.78
N TRP A 158 -5.61 -7.04 -8.42
CA TRP A 158 -5.76 -6.67 -9.83
C TRP A 158 -5.24 -5.27 -10.18
N ASP A 159 -5.50 -4.28 -9.31
CA ASP A 159 -5.01 -2.91 -9.54
C ASP A 159 -3.48 -2.83 -9.48
N THR A 160 -2.84 -3.61 -8.60
CA THR A 160 -1.38 -3.71 -8.55
C THR A 160 -0.82 -4.37 -9.80
N VAL A 161 -1.43 -5.48 -10.24
CA VAL A 161 -1.05 -6.18 -11.48
C VAL A 161 -1.14 -5.25 -12.68
N LYS A 162 -2.24 -4.51 -12.82
CA LYS A 162 -2.39 -3.49 -13.87
C LYS A 162 -1.29 -2.44 -13.82
N GLY A 163 -0.96 -1.95 -12.62
CA GLY A 163 0.11 -0.97 -12.43
C GLY A 163 1.47 -1.51 -12.89
N ILE A 164 1.82 -2.73 -12.49
CA ILE A 164 3.06 -3.40 -12.90
C ILE A 164 3.12 -3.55 -14.42
N MET A 165 2.07 -4.12 -15.01
CA MET A 165 2.00 -4.36 -16.45
C MET A 165 2.01 -3.06 -17.27
N SER A 166 1.35 -2.00 -16.77
CA SER A 166 1.36 -0.69 -17.42
C SER A 166 2.76 -0.08 -17.46
N ILE A 167 3.53 -0.18 -16.37
CA ILE A 167 4.90 0.31 -16.29
C ILE A 167 5.81 -0.48 -17.23
N LEU A 168 5.72 -1.81 -17.21
CA LEU A 168 6.50 -2.68 -18.13
C LEU A 168 6.13 -2.38 -19.58
N LYS A 169 4.84 -2.34 -19.92
CA LYS A 169 4.39 -2.01 -21.27
C LYS A 169 4.92 -0.65 -21.73
N SER A 170 4.87 0.36 -20.87
CA SER A 170 5.37 1.70 -21.18
C SER A 170 6.90 1.71 -21.41
N ALA A 171 7.67 1.00 -20.58
CA ALA A 171 9.10 0.89 -20.73
C ALA A 171 9.49 0.15 -22.01
N PHE A 172 8.84 -0.97 -22.31
CA PHE A 172 9.10 -1.72 -23.54
C PHE A 172 8.70 -0.93 -24.79
N ASN A 173 7.61 -0.17 -24.79
CA ASN A 173 7.28 0.74 -25.90
C ASN A 173 8.35 1.79 -26.15
N ARG A 174 9.09 2.19 -25.11
CA ARG A 174 10.08 3.27 -25.23
C ARG A 174 11.48 2.77 -25.59
N PHE A 175 11.85 1.59 -25.13
CA PHE A 175 13.23 1.10 -25.19
C PHE A 175 13.42 -0.12 -26.09
N LEU A 176 12.36 -0.72 -26.61
CA LEU A 176 12.51 -1.73 -27.67
C LEU A 176 12.97 -1.08 -28.97
N PRO A 177 13.85 -1.76 -29.71
CA PRO A 177 14.21 -1.32 -31.04
C PRO A 177 13.01 -1.08 -31.96
N VAL A 178 13.11 -0.10 -32.83
CA VAL A 178 12.06 0.27 -33.78
C VAL A 178 11.65 -0.92 -34.63
N GLY A 179 10.36 -1.18 -34.77
CA GLY A 179 9.80 -2.30 -35.53
C GLY A 179 9.61 -3.59 -34.74
N MET A 180 10.07 -3.66 -33.49
CA MET A 180 9.79 -4.82 -32.64
C MET A 180 8.45 -4.69 -31.92
N VAL A 181 7.73 -5.80 -31.83
CA VAL A 181 6.42 -5.87 -31.18
C VAL A 181 6.62 -5.94 -29.66
N ASN A 182 5.95 -5.05 -28.93
CA ASN A 182 5.99 -5.07 -27.47
C ASN A 182 5.30 -6.33 -26.92
N PRO A 183 6.01 -7.22 -26.20
CA PRO A 183 5.45 -8.48 -25.69
C PRO A 183 4.32 -8.27 -24.68
N PHE A 184 4.24 -7.08 -24.05
CA PHE A 184 3.19 -6.73 -23.12
C PHE A 184 1.95 -6.10 -23.76
N ALA A 185 1.95 -5.86 -25.08
CA ALA A 185 0.86 -5.13 -25.74
C ALA A 185 -0.49 -5.84 -25.62
N SER A 186 -0.51 -7.17 -25.75
CA SER A 186 -1.73 -8.01 -25.81
C SER A 186 -2.01 -8.82 -24.54
N VAL A 187 -1.12 -8.76 -23.53
CA VAL A 187 -1.22 -9.65 -22.35
C VAL A 187 -2.44 -9.33 -21.48
N ILE A 188 -2.85 -8.06 -21.39
CA ILE A 188 -3.98 -7.65 -20.55
C ILE A 188 -5.26 -7.65 -21.37
N LYS A 189 -6.08 -8.70 -21.24
CA LYS A 189 -7.46 -8.69 -21.69
C LYS A 189 -8.38 -8.25 -20.54
N ARG A 190 -9.37 -7.38 -20.82
CA ARG A 190 -10.39 -6.99 -19.83
C ARG A 190 -11.20 -8.22 -19.45
N ASN A 191 -11.14 -8.60 -18.17
CA ASN A 191 -12.02 -9.63 -17.63
C ASN A 191 -13.04 -8.97 -16.69
N ARG A 192 -14.33 -9.10 -16.97
CA ARG A 192 -15.42 -8.48 -16.19
C ARG A 192 -15.54 -9.03 -14.77
N GLU A 193 -15.21 -10.30 -14.57
CA GLU A 193 -15.33 -10.99 -13.27
C GLU A 193 -14.40 -10.45 -12.16
N GLN A 194 -13.37 -9.70 -12.52
CA GLN A 194 -12.33 -9.26 -11.57
C GLN A 194 -12.66 -7.94 -10.86
N ASN A 195 -13.73 -7.25 -11.22
CA ASN A 195 -14.17 -6.01 -10.56
C ASN A 195 -14.97 -6.28 -9.27
N ALA A 196 -15.49 -7.48 -9.06
CA ALA A 196 -16.33 -7.84 -7.92
C ALA A 196 -15.60 -7.90 -6.55
N ALA A 197 -14.27 -7.96 -6.54
CA ALA A 197 -13.47 -8.14 -5.33
C ALA A 197 -12.76 -6.87 -4.82
N LYS A 198 -13.16 -5.68 -5.29
CA LYS A 198 -12.54 -4.42 -4.82
C LYS A 198 -13.08 -4.07 -3.44
N VAL A 199 -12.20 -4.12 -2.44
CA VAL A 199 -12.54 -3.70 -1.08
C VAL A 199 -12.39 -2.19 -0.99
N HIS A 200 -13.51 -1.48 -0.80
CA HIS A 200 -13.53 -0.04 -0.61
C HIS A 200 -13.30 0.33 0.86
N ARG A 201 -12.85 1.56 1.11
CA ARG A 201 -12.83 2.12 2.45
C ARG A 201 -14.26 2.30 2.93
N ARG A 202 -14.54 1.81 4.14
CA ARG A 202 -15.86 1.98 4.74
C ARG A 202 -16.01 3.42 5.25
N PRO A 203 -17.08 4.13 4.90
CA PRO A 203 -17.45 5.37 5.59
C PRO A 203 -17.85 5.04 7.02
N LEU A 204 -17.69 6.00 7.93
CA LEU A 204 -18.10 5.91 9.32
C LEU A 204 -19.50 6.51 9.48
N GLY A 205 -20.32 5.87 10.29
CA GLY A 205 -21.58 6.44 10.79
C GLY A 205 -21.35 7.48 11.89
N GLU A 206 -22.41 8.13 12.35
CA GLU A 206 -22.33 9.19 13.36
C GLU A 206 -21.77 8.69 14.70
N GLU A 207 -22.20 7.51 15.15
CA GLU A 207 -21.68 6.87 16.38
C GLU A 207 -20.19 6.53 16.26
N GLU A 208 -19.80 5.93 15.13
CA GLU A 208 -18.39 5.59 14.85
C GLU A 208 -17.51 6.85 14.77
N LEU A 209 -18.03 7.96 14.22
CA LEU A 209 -17.35 9.26 14.20
C LEU A 209 -17.21 9.83 15.61
N SER A 210 -18.25 9.76 16.42
CA SER A 210 -18.21 10.20 17.82
C SER A 210 -17.15 9.45 18.63
N GLN A 211 -17.12 8.12 18.52
CA GLN A 211 -16.10 7.28 19.16
C GLN A 211 -14.69 7.62 18.66
N LEU A 212 -14.55 7.92 17.37
CA LEU A 212 -13.27 8.30 16.78
C LEU A 212 -12.78 9.64 17.30
N PHE A 213 -13.65 10.65 17.41
CA PHE A 213 -13.30 11.95 17.96
C PHE A 213 -12.95 11.86 19.45
N GLU A 214 -13.67 11.07 20.23
CA GLU A 214 -13.36 10.81 21.63
C GLU A 214 -11.96 10.17 21.78
N GLU A 215 -11.64 9.14 21.00
CA GLU A 215 -10.32 8.52 21.06
C GLU A 215 -9.22 9.46 20.55
N ALA A 216 -9.51 10.25 19.50
CA ALA A 216 -8.57 11.22 18.93
C ALA A 216 -8.25 12.36 19.91
N SER A 217 -9.20 12.78 20.76
CA SER A 217 -9.01 13.85 21.73
C SER A 217 -7.88 13.60 22.73
N LYS A 218 -7.49 12.33 22.92
CA LYS A 218 -6.37 11.91 23.77
C LYS A 218 -4.99 12.30 23.23
N ASP A 219 -4.88 12.65 21.95
CA ASP A 219 -3.64 13.07 21.28
C ASP A 219 -3.92 14.34 20.48
N ARG A 220 -3.29 15.46 20.87
CA ARG A 220 -3.50 16.79 20.26
C ARG A 220 -3.33 16.78 18.74
N MET A 221 -2.28 16.12 18.24
CA MET A 221 -2.01 16.06 16.80
C MET A 221 -3.06 15.20 16.09
N LEU A 222 -3.38 14.01 16.61
CA LEU A 222 -4.37 13.12 16.00
C LEU A 222 -5.76 13.75 16.03
N ASN A 223 -6.12 14.47 17.10
CA ASN A 223 -7.37 15.22 17.17
C ASN A 223 -7.47 16.26 16.05
N ALA A 224 -6.45 17.11 15.93
CA ALA A 224 -6.41 18.15 14.90
C ALA A 224 -6.52 17.57 13.48
N LEU A 225 -5.77 16.51 13.18
CA LEU A 225 -5.83 15.83 11.89
C LEU A 225 -7.19 15.17 11.64
N THR A 226 -7.80 14.58 12.68
CA THR A 226 -9.10 13.89 12.56
C THR A 226 -10.21 14.89 12.28
N VAL A 227 -10.29 15.99 13.05
CA VAL A 227 -11.29 17.04 12.84
C VAL A 227 -11.12 17.67 11.45
N CYS A 228 -9.90 18.06 11.08
CA CYS A 228 -9.64 18.67 9.78
C CYS A 228 -10.01 17.70 8.64
N ALA A 229 -9.57 16.44 8.69
CA ALA A 229 -9.88 15.47 7.64
C ALA A 229 -11.38 15.13 7.55
N ALA A 230 -12.08 15.06 8.67
CA ALA A 230 -13.52 14.79 8.69
C ALA A 230 -14.34 15.97 8.15
N CYS A 231 -13.99 17.21 8.52
CA CYS A 231 -14.72 18.41 8.10
C CYS A 231 -14.43 18.85 6.66
N THR A 232 -13.30 18.41 6.06
CA THR A 232 -12.88 18.85 4.72
C THR A 232 -12.93 17.76 3.67
N GLY A 233 -12.91 16.50 4.08
CA GLY A 233 -12.72 15.38 3.16
C GLY A 233 -11.35 15.37 2.47
N MET A 234 -10.38 16.20 2.88
CA MET A 234 -9.03 16.26 2.30
C MET A 234 -8.26 14.95 2.46
N ARG A 235 -7.28 14.71 1.60
CA ARG A 235 -6.34 13.60 1.82
C ARG A 235 -5.42 13.93 2.98
N ILE A 236 -5.03 12.92 3.76
CA ILE A 236 -4.18 13.15 4.94
C ILE A 236 -2.86 13.87 4.62
N GLY A 237 -2.28 13.63 3.45
CA GLY A 237 -1.10 14.36 3.01
C GLY A 237 -1.36 15.85 2.78
N ASP A 238 -2.54 16.19 2.25
CA ASP A 238 -2.93 17.59 2.04
C ASP A 238 -3.24 18.27 3.39
N VAL A 239 -3.87 17.53 4.34
CA VAL A 239 -4.12 18.02 5.72
C VAL A 239 -2.80 18.28 6.45
N CYS A 240 -1.86 17.32 6.42
CA CYS A 240 -0.56 17.50 7.10
C CYS A 240 0.25 18.68 6.56
N ASN A 241 0.12 18.97 5.26
CA ASN A 241 0.85 20.05 4.60
C ASN A 241 0.03 21.34 4.44
N LEU A 242 -1.11 21.47 5.14
CA LEU A 242 -1.95 22.66 5.08
C LEU A 242 -1.19 23.88 5.64
N ARG A 243 -1.23 24.99 4.90
CA ARG A 243 -0.56 26.25 5.26
C ARG A 243 -1.60 27.33 5.55
N TRP A 244 -1.21 28.31 6.38
CA TRP A 244 -2.09 29.42 6.74
C TRP A 244 -2.49 30.28 5.54
N GLY A 245 -1.62 30.50 4.57
CA GLY A 245 -1.95 31.22 3.34
C GLY A 245 -3.01 30.55 2.46
N SER A 246 -3.38 29.30 2.76
CA SER A 246 -4.49 28.61 2.11
C SER A 246 -5.83 28.80 2.83
N ILE A 247 -5.85 29.45 4.00
CA ILE A 247 -7.03 29.58 4.86
C ILE A 247 -7.50 31.02 4.89
N ASP A 248 -8.69 31.25 4.41
CA ASP A 248 -9.39 32.52 4.58
C ASP A 248 -10.45 32.37 5.69
N LEU A 249 -10.05 32.73 6.91
CA LEU A 249 -10.95 32.68 8.08
C LEU A 249 -12.09 33.68 8.00
N LYS A 250 -11.91 34.82 7.27
CA LYS A 250 -12.95 35.84 7.10
C LYS A 250 -14.01 35.38 6.13
N ALA A 251 -13.61 34.88 4.96
CA ALA A 251 -14.53 34.32 3.98
C ALA A 251 -15.04 32.92 4.38
N GLY A 252 -14.38 32.25 5.32
CA GLY A 252 -14.76 30.91 5.78
C GLY A 252 -14.42 29.79 4.79
N PHE A 253 -13.30 29.91 4.07
CA PHE A 253 -12.88 28.93 3.06
C PHE A 253 -11.41 28.50 3.20
N ILE A 254 -11.14 27.27 2.80
CA ILE A 254 -9.79 26.73 2.59
C ILE A 254 -9.58 26.58 1.09
N ASN A 255 -8.58 27.25 0.54
CA ASN A 255 -8.23 27.23 -0.87
C ASN A 255 -6.88 26.51 -1.07
N VAL A 256 -6.90 25.30 -1.58
CA VAL A 256 -5.69 24.47 -1.74
C VAL A 256 -5.55 23.91 -3.15
N LEU A 257 -4.30 23.74 -3.58
CA LEU A 257 -3.97 22.89 -4.71
C LEU A 257 -3.74 21.47 -4.22
N THR A 258 -4.56 20.52 -4.68
CA THR A 258 -4.42 19.13 -4.28
C THR A 258 -3.08 18.57 -4.76
N ALA A 259 -2.24 18.05 -3.86
CA ALA A 259 -0.90 17.58 -4.17
C ALA A 259 -0.87 16.47 -5.25
N LYS A 260 -1.90 15.61 -5.29
CA LYS A 260 -1.97 14.48 -6.25
C LYS A 260 -2.44 14.89 -7.65
N ALA A 261 -3.31 15.88 -7.76
CA ALA A 261 -3.99 16.21 -9.03
C ALA A 261 -3.66 17.63 -9.54
N GLY A 262 -2.98 18.44 -8.74
CA GLY A 262 -2.68 19.85 -9.08
C GLY A 262 -3.94 20.70 -9.30
N LYS A 263 -5.10 20.27 -8.76
CA LYS A 263 -6.37 20.96 -8.97
C LYS A 263 -6.65 21.92 -7.82
N PRO A 264 -7.05 23.16 -8.12
CA PRO A 264 -7.55 24.05 -7.09
C PRO A 264 -8.89 23.55 -6.56
N VAL A 265 -9.03 23.55 -5.25
CA VAL A 265 -10.27 23.25 -4.54
C VAL A 265 -10.53 24.32 -3.50
N SER A 266 -11.81 24.70 -3.36
CA SER A 266 -12.28 25.61 -2.33
C SER A 266 -13.24 24.85 -1.42
N ILE A 267 -12.91 24.78 -0.13
CA ILE A 267 -13.61 23.96 0.86
C ILE A 267 -14.17 24.88 1.95
N PRO A 268 -15.47 24.86 2.25
CA PRO A 268 -16.04 25.68 3.32
C PRO A 268 -15.55 25.19 4.69
N ILE A 269 -15.27 26.13 5.59
CA ILE A 269 -14.85 25.83 6.96
C ILE A 269 -16.09 25.59 7.80
N LEU A 270 -16.32 24.33 8.16
CA LEU A 270 -17.41 23.94 9.04
C LEU A 270 -17.14 24.36 10.51
N ALA A 271 -18.19 24.57 11.29
CA ALA A 271 -18.09 25.04 12.67
C ALA A 271 -17.10 24.27 13.57
N PRO A 272 -17.04 22.93 13.56
CA PRO A 272 -16.04 22.19 14.35
C PRO A 272 -14.60 22.49 13.91
N LEU A 273 -14.36 22.67 12.60
CA LEU A 273 -13.05 23.01 12.08
C LEU A 273 -12.68 24.46 12.44
N LYS A 274 -13.62 25.40 12.35
CA LYS A 274 -13.41 26.78 12.77
C LYS A 274 -12.99 26.84 14.23
N LYS A 275 -13.71 26.15 15.11
CA LYS A 275 -13.40 26.06 16.54
C LYS A 275 -11.99 25.49 16.81
N LEU A 276 -11.49 24.63 15.95
CA LEU A 276 -10.13 24.11 16.02
C LEU A 276 -9.10 25.12 15.53
N LEU A 277 -9.38 25.85 14.43
CA LEU A 277 -8.43 26.74 13.77
C LEU A 277 -8.28 28.08 14.49
N ASP A 278 -9.36 28.66 15.00
CA ASP A 278 -9.36 30.00 15.64
C ASP A 278 -8.29 30.11 16.74
N PRO A 279 -8.14 29.19 17.69
CA PRO A 279 -7.11 29.27 18.75
C PRO A 279 -5.68 28.99 18.25
N LEU A 280 -5.52 28.41 17.06
CA LEU A 280 -4.22 28.14 16.46
C LEU A 280 -3.70 29.32 15.63
N TYR A 281 -4.60 30.22 15.19
CA TYR A 281 -4.24 31.39 14.41
C TYR A 281 -3.80 32.53 15.32
N THR A 282 -2.57 32.98 15.15
CA THR A 282 -2.00 34.12 15.89
C THR A 282 -1.52 35.17 14.90
N ALA A 283 -1.36 36.42 15.36
CA ALA A 283 -0.85 37.52 14.54
C ALA A 283 0.57 37.29 14.01
N THR A 284 1.30 36.32 14.56
CA THR A 284 2.65 35.94 14.12
C THR A 284 2.65 34.89 13.03
N CYS A 285 1.50 34.25 12.70
CA CYS A 285 1.40 33.27 11.64
C CYS A 285 1.63 33.89 10.27
N LYS A 286 2.54 33.27 9.50
CA LYS A 286 2.83 33.65 8.12
C LYS A 286 2.13 32.72 7.14
N ASP A 287 1.88 33.17 5.94
CA ASP A 287 1.22 32.39 4.88
C ASP A 287 1.89 31.05 4.59
N LEU A 288 3.21 30.99 4.71
CA LEU A 288 4.00 29.79 4.46
C LEU A 288 4.08 28.83 5.65
N ASP A 289 3.63 29.25 6.83
CA ASP A 289 3.67 28.41 8.03
C ASP A 289 2.63 27.29 7.93
N PHE A 290 3.00 26.11 8.43
CA PHE A 290 2.08 24.99 8.51
C PHE A 290 1.06 25.19 9.63
N VAL A 291 -0.20 24.85 9.37
CA VAL A 291 -1.27 24.87 10.37
C VAL A 291 -1.01 23.79 11.46
N PHE A 292 -0.43 22.67 11.06
CA PHE A 292 -0.09 21.54 11.93
C PHE A 292 1.40 21.19 11.79
N PRO A 293 2.33 21.96 12.39
CA PRO A 293 3.76 21.84 12.16
C PRO A 293 4.32 20.45 12.56
N ASP A 294 3.86 19.88 13.68
CA ASP A 294 4.30 18.54 14.11
C ASP A 294 3.88 17.45 13.12
N ALA A 295 2.67 17.56 12.59
CA ALA A 295 2.17 16.63 11.57
C ALA A 295 2.90 16.79 10.23
N ALA A 296 3.22 18.01 9.83
CA ALA A 296 3.99 18.30 8.63
C ALA A 296 5.41 17.71 8.72
N ALA A 297 6.10 17.95 9.83
CA ALA A 297 7.44 17.40 10.08
C ALA A 297 7.44 15.86 10.08
N MET A 298 6.46 15.25 10.76
CA MET A 298 6.33 13.79 10.79
C MET A 298 5.99 13.22 9.41
N TYR A 299 5.11 13.88 8.66
CA TYR A 299 4.73 13.44 7.31
C TYR A 299 5.90 13.54 6.33
N ALA A 300 6.68 14.60 6.41
CA ALA A 300 7.89 14.79 5.60
C ALA A 300 8.94 13.70 5.90
N ALA A 301 9.16 13.38 7.17
CA ALA A 301 10.11 12.35 7.59
C ALA A 301 9.62 10.93 7.27
N ASN A 302 8.34 10.63 7.54
CA ASN A 302 7.76 9.30 7.37
C ASN A 302 6.24 9.33 7.16
N PRO A 303 5.76 9.45 5.90
CA PRO A 303 4.32 9.42 5.59
C PRO A 303 3.60 8.15 6.08
N SER A 304 4.32 7.02 6.11
CA SER A 304 3.78 5.75 6.59
C SER A 304 3.53 5.76 8.10
N GLY A 305 4.28 6.55 8.86
CA GLY A 305 4.11 6.74 10.30
C GLY A 305 2.75 7.36 10.64
N ILE A 306 2.39 8.45 9.96
CA ILE A 306 1.06 9.08 10.08
C ILE A 306 -0.06 8.09 9.72
N THR A 307 0.11 7.35 8.62
CA THR A 307 -0.86 6.34 8.19
C THR A 307 -1.03 5.23 9.23
N ARG A 308 0.05 4.79 9.87
CA ARG A 308 0.01 3.75 10.92
C ARG A 308 -0.67 4.26 12.19
N ARG A 309 -0.35 5.49 12.62
CA ARG A 309 -1.01 6.12 13.79
C ARG A 309 -2.50 6.26 13.56
N GLY A 310 -2.92 6.74 12.39
CA GLY A 310 -4.34 6.80 12.04
C GLY A 310 -5.02 5.44 12.09
N LYS A 311 -4.43 4.40 11.48
CA LYS A 311 -5.00 3.05 11.54
C LYS A 311 -5.15 2.53 12.97
N LEU A 312 -4.20 2.84 13.85
CA LEU A 312 -4.26 2.45 15.25
C LEU A 312 -5.35 3.24 15.99
N LEU A 313 -5.48 4.53 15.71
CA LEU A 313 -6.56 5.36 16.22
C LEU A 313 -7.94 4.77 15.87
N PHE A 314 -8.19 4.47 14.60
CA PHE A 314 -9.43 3.84 14.16
C PHE A 314 -9.66 2.47 14.82
N ALA A 315 -8.59 1.68 14.97
CA ALA A 315 -8.68 0.38 15.61
C ALA A 315 -9.10 0.50 17.08
N LYS A 316 -8.49 1.41 17.81
CA LYS A 316 -8.81 1.66 19.23
C LYS A 316 -10.20 2.25 19.42
N ALA A 317 -10.61 3.18 18.56
CA ALA A 317 -11.94 3.80 18.65
C ALA A 317 -13.06 2.79 18.43
N LEU A 318 -12.95 1.97 17.36
CA LEU A 318 -14.05 1.12 16.87
C LEU A 318 -14.08 -0.28 17.51
N PHE A 319 -12.99 -0.73 18.16
CA PHE A 319 -12.86 -2.10 18.68
C PHE A 319 -12.36 -2.11 20.14
N LYS A 320 -12.83 -1.18 20.97
CA LYS A 320 -12.38 -0.95 22.36
C LYS A 320 -12.48 -2.15 23.31
N ASN A 321 -13.49 -2.99 23.13
CA ASN A 321 -13.98 -3.84 24.24
C ASN A 321 -13.20 -5.14 24.55
N GLU A 322 -12.16 -5.51 23.78
CA GLU A 322 -11.46 -6.78 24.01
C GLU A 322 -9.95 -6.63 24.32
N SER A 323 -9.42 -5.39 24.28
CA SER A 323 -7.99 -5.17 24.56
C SER A 323 -7.71 -4.75 26.00
N ALA A 324 -8.70 -4.24 26.71
CA ALA A 324 -8.56 -3.83 28.11
C ALA A 324 -8.42 -5.04 29.04
N GLU A 325 -9.28 -6.04 28.88
CA GLU A 325 -9.25 -7.27 29.69
C GLU A 325 -7.95 -8.06 29.57
N ALA A 326 -7.41 -8.19 28.34
CA ALA A 326 -6.13 -8.91 28.14
C ALA A 326 -4.92 -8.18 28.73
N VAL A 327 -4.99 -6.86 28.91
CA VAL A 327 -3.94 -6.03 29.52
C VAL A 327 -4.03 -6.05 31.04
N GLU A 328 -5.23 -6.07 31.63
CA GLU A 328 -5.43 -6.16 33.07
C GLU A 328 -4.98 -7.50 33.63
N VAL A 329 -5.35 -8.61 33.00
CA VAL A 329 -4.93 -9.96 33.44
C VAL A 329 -3.41 -10.15 33.44
N VAL A 330 -2.68 -9.48 32.53
CA VAL A 330 -1.20 -9.56 32.49
C VAL A 330 -0.55 -8.66 33.55
N ASN A 331 -1.22 -7.61 34.02
CA ASN A 331 -0.68 -6.74 35.07
C ASN A 331 -0.76 -7.38 36.47
N GLU A 332 -1.77 -8.20 36.72
CA GLU A 332 -1.98 -8.84 38.04
C GLU A 332 -0.94 -9.94 38.37
N THR A 333 -0.33 -10.55 37.34
CA THR A 333 0.65 -11.66 37.52
C THR A 333 2.11 -11.23 37.38
N ARG A 334 2.40 -9.95 37.30
CA ARG A 334 3.74 -9.44 36.97
C ARG A 334 4.63 -9.31 38.23
N MET A 335 5.77 -10.00 38.20
CA MET A 335 6.83 -9.78 39.19
C MET A 335 7.38 -8.35 39.10
N THR A 336 7.66 -7.74 40.26
CA THR A 336 8.33 -6.44 40.31
C THR A 336 9.79 -6.55 39.83
N PRO A 337 10.42 -5.46 39.37
CA PRO A 337 11.83 -5.48 38.95
C PRO A 337 12.77 -6.03 40.03
N ALA A 338 12.52 -5.69 41.30
CA ALA A 338 13.29 -6.21 42.42
C ALA A 338 13.17 -7.73 42.58
N GLN A 339 11.96 -8.27 42.43
CA GLN A 339 11.70 -9.71 42.48
C GLN A 339 12.37 -10.46 41.31
N ILE A 340 12.39 -9.86 40.12
CA ILE A 340 13.07 -10.43 38.95
C ILE A 340 14.58 -10.50 39.18
N ILE A 341 15.19 -9.42 39.69
CA ILE A 341 16.61 -9.40 40.01
C ILE A 341 16.96 -10.43 41.11
N ALA A 342 16.12 -10.56 42.14
CA ALA A 342 16.27 -11.57 43.17
C ALA A 342 16.18 -13.00 42.58
N ALA A 343 15.25 -13.25 41.68
CA ALA A 343 15.11 -14.53 40.99
C ALA A 343 16.34 -14.86 40.12
N ILE A 344 16.92 -13.88 39.42
CA ILE A 344 18.14 -14.08 38.62
C ILE A 344 19.30 -14.47 39.54
N ARG A 345 19.46 -13.79 40.69
CA ARG A 345 20.52 -14.10 41.68
C ARG A 345 20.36 -15.49 42.30
N ALA A 346 19.14 -15.92 42.57
CA ALA A 346 18.84 -17.24 43.13
C ALA A 346 18.84 -18.37 42.07
N SER A 347 19.03 -18.03 40.79
CA SER A 347 18.96 -18.97 39.69
C SER A 347 20.18 -19.89 39.60
N ARG A 348 20.07 -20.96 38.82
CA ARG A 348 21.18 -21.88 38.48
C ARG A 348 22.10 -21.32 37.36
N PHE A 349 22.00 -20.05 37.02
CA PHE A 349 22.93 -19.44 36.07
C PHE A 349 24.35 -19.35 36.65
N SER A 350 25.37 -19.43 35.80
CA SER A 350 26.71 -19.09 36.22
C SER A 350 26.76 -17.62 36.69
N ALA A 351 27.62 -17.28 37.66
CA ALA A 351 27.75 -15.93 38.18
C ALA A 351 27.87 -14.90 37.04
N GLN A 352 28.71 -15.18 36.05
CA GLN A 352 28.90 -14.32 34.89
C GLN A 352 27.63 -14.15 34.02
N LYS A 353 26.84 -15.20 33.85
CA LYS A 353 25.58 -15.12 33.12
C LYS A 353 24.54 -14.34 33.91
N ALA A 354 24.47 -14.55 35.22
CA ALA A 354 23.54 -13.83 36.09
C ALA A 354 23.82 -12.31 36.07
N ASP A 355 25.09 -11.91 36.20
CA ASP A 355 25.46 -10.49 36.13
C ASP A 355 25.12 -9.82 34.80
N ARG A 356 25.37 -10.52 33.69
CA ARG A 356 24.96 -10.05 32.34
C ARG A 356 23.44 -9.91 32.19
N CYS A 357 22.68 -10.89 32.67
CA CYS A 357 21.23 -10.84 32.69
C CYS A 357 20.72 -9.68 33.54
N ILE A 358 21.29 -9.43 34.72
CA ILE A 358 20.94 -8.31 35.59
C ILE A 358 21.26 -6.97 34.93
N ALA A 359 22.44 -6.81 34.36
CA ALA A 359 22.85 -5.58 33.66
C ALA A 359 21.88 -5.26 32.49
N VAL A 360 21.63 -6.27 31.63
CA VAL A 360 20.74 -6.08 30.49
C VAL A 360 19.30 -5.82 30.94
N TYR A 361 18.81 -6.58 31.93
CA TYR A 361 17.44 -6.41 32.43
C TYR A 361 17.24 -5.05 33.13
N SER A 362 18.19 -4.60 33.96
CA SER A 362 18.09 -3.31 34.66
C SER A 362 18.02 -2.14 33.69
N ASN A 363 18.86 -2.15 32.66
CA ASN A 363 18.86 -1.12 31.62
C ASN A 363 17.54 -1.17 30.79
N TYR A 364 17.05 -2.36 30.50
CA TYR A 364 15.77 -2.52 29.81
C TYR A 364 14.57 -2.06 30.65
N ALA A 365 14.57 -2.38 31.95
CA ALA A 365 13.55 -1.93 32.91
C ALA A 365 13.58 -0.40 33.13
N ALA A 366 14.75 0.23 33.00
CA ALA A 366 14.91 1.68 33.00
C ALA A 366 14.42 2.36 31.70
N GLY A 367 13.90 1.58 30.73
CA GLY A 367 13.34 2.09 29.48
C GLY A 367 14.34 2.29 28.34
N MET A 368 15.56 1.80 28.46
CA MET A 368 16.55 1.89 27.40
C MET A 368 16.21 1.02 26.19
N SER A 369 16.44 1.52 25.00
CA SER A 369 16.33 0.76 23.76
C SER A 369 17.49 -0.23 23.62
N TYR A 370 17.32 -1.32 22.87
CA TYR A 370 18.40 -2.29 22.57
C TYR A 370 19.66 -1.63 21.99
N ARG A 371 19.52 -0.50 21.28
CA ARG A 371 20.66 0.26 20.77
C ARG A 371 21.44 0.95 21.88
N GLN A 372 20.76 1.52 22.86
CA GLN A 372 21.38 2.16 24.02
C GLN A 372 22.02 1.12 24.93
N ILE A 373 21.33 0.00 25.21
CA ILE A 373 21.87 -1.12 25.99
C ILE A 373 23.13 -1.68 25.31
N ALA A 374 23.12 -1.83 23.99
CA ALA A 374 24.28 -2.30 23.23
C ALA A 374 25.47 -1.35 23.33
N ALA A 375 25.22 -0.03 23.32
CA ALA A 375 26.26 0.97 23.46
C ALA A 375 26.88 0.97 24.87
N GLU A 376 26.10 0.71 25.92
CA GLU A 376 26.54 0.73 27.31
C GLU A 376 27.20 -0.57 27.77
N THR A 377 26.66 -1.71 27.29
CA THR A 377 27.13 -3.04 27.74
C THR A 377 28.10 -3.71 26.78
N GLY A 378 28.24 -3.20 25.55
CA GLY A 378 29.03 -3.82 24.49
C GLY A 378 28.43 -5.08 23.88
N PHE A 379 27.20 -5.48 24.28
CA PHE A 379 26.55 -6.68 23.76
C PHE A 379 25.86 -6.41 22.41
N SER A 380 25.89 -7.41 21.52
CA SER A 380 25.10 -7.37 20.29
C SER A 380 23.59 -7.41 20.59
N ARG A 381 22.77 -6.91 19.68
CA ARG A 381 21.30 -6.96 19.82
C ARG A 381 20.75 -8.38 20.00
N GLY A 382 21.40 -9.37 19.38
CA GLY A 382 21.06 -10.79 19.55
C GLY A 382 21.29 -11.24 20.98
N GLN A 383 22.48 -10.98 21.53
CA GLN A 383 22.81 -11.32 22.90
C GLN A 383 21.89 -10.65 23.93
N ILE A 384 21.54 -9.36 23.72
CA ILE A 384 20.58 -8.65 24.58
C ILE A 384 19.22 -9.37 24.55
N SER A 385 18.74 -9.75 23.37
CA SER A 385 17.50 -10.52 23.22
C SER A 385 17.56 -11.86 23.93
N ASP A 386 18.67 -12.58 23.80
CA ASP A 386 18.87 -13.90 24.41
C ASP A 386 18.93 -13.83 25.95
N TYR A 387 19.60 -12.80 26.49
CA TYR A 387 19.61 -12.58 27.95
C TYR A 387 18.21 -12.23 28.49
N LEU A 388 17.45 -11.37 27.82
CA LEU A 388 16.08 -11.06 28.22
C LEU A 388 15.15 -12.28 28.12
N HIS A 389 15.30 -13.10 27.09
CA HIS A 389 14.57 -14.38 26.99
C HIS A 389 14.94 -15.36 28.08
N SER A 390 16.24 -15.46 28.43
CA SER A 390 16.67 -16.31 29.56
C SER A 390 16.05 -15.86 30.89
N VAL A 391 15.84 -14.54 31.08
CA VAL A 391 15.16 -14.02 32.27
C VAL A 391 13.66 -14.30 32.21
N GLU A 392 13.02 -14.20 31.04
CA GLU A 392 11.61 -14.59 30.85
C GLU A 392 11.35 -16.06 31.15
N GLU A 393 12.22 -16.95 30.65
CA GLU A 393 12.12 -18.40 30.92
C GLU A 393 12.31 -18.72 32.40
N LEU A 394 13.27 -18.03 33.06
CA LEU A 394 13.53 -18.23 34.47
C LEU A 394 12.38 -17.79 35.37
N THR A 395 11.79 -16.64 35.08
CA THR A 395 10.80 -15.99 35.94
C THR A 395 9.36 -16.30 35.58
N GLY A 396 9.12 -16.89 34.40
CA GLY A 396 7.78 -17.04 33.85
C GLY A 396 7.10 -15.70 33.49
N THR A 397 7.79 -14.56 33.78
CA THR A 397 7.24 -13.22 33.61
C THR A 397 7.60 -12.70 32.21
N PRO A 398 6.63 -12.24 31.40
CA PRO A 398 6.89 -11.77 30.05
C PRO A 398 7.58 -10.40 30.03
N ILE A 399 8.91 -10.38 30.01
CA ILE A 399 9.72 -9.16 30.01
C ILE A 399 9.77 -8.54 28.61
N VAL A 400 10.22 -9.31 27.64
CA VAL A 400 10.26 -8.88 26.21
C VAL A 400 8.87 -8.95 25.59
N LYS A 401 8.02 -9.86 26.09
CA LYS A 401 6.63 -9.98 25.66
C LYS A 401 5.79 -8.76 26.00
N TRP A 402 6.14 -7.92 27.00
CA TRP A 402 5.34 -6.72 27.27
C TRP A 402 5.31 -5.77 26.06
N ALA A 403 6.46 -5.45 25.48
CA ALA A 403 6.49 -4.71 24.21
C ALA A 403 5.90 -5.52 23.06
N LYS A 404 6.05 -6.86 23.04
CA LYS A 404 5.40 -7.77 22.09
C LYS A 404 3.91 -7.96 22.37
N VAL A 405 3.46 -8.00 23.61
CA VAL A 405 2.03 -8.05 23.97
C VAL A 405 1.35 -6.75 23.61
N CYS A 406 1.95 -5.59 23.88
CA CYS A 406 1.47 -4.30 23.39
C CYS A 406 1.55 -4.22 21.85
N ALA A 407 2.61 -4.72 21.23
CA ALA A 407 2.74 -4.77 19.78
C ALA A 407 1.81 -5.84 19.16
N ASN A 408 1.58 -6.95 19.84
CA ASN A 408 0.65 -8.02 19.42
C ASN A 408 -0.81 -7.61 19.64
N SER A 409 -1.15 -6.92 20.74
CA SER A 409 -2.47 -6.35 20.95
C SER A 409 -2.76 -5.29 19.90
N ASN A 410 -1.83 -4.36 19.65
CA ASN A 410 -1.93 -3.40 18.56
C ASN A 410 -2.01 -4.08 17.18
N SER A 411 -1.29 -5.19 16.97
CA SER A 411 -1.35 -5.96 15.74
C SER A 411 -2.66 -6.72 15.60
N ALA A 412 -3.19 -7.28 16.68
CA ALA A 412 -4.49 -7.97 16.72
C ALA A 412 -5.64 -7.01 16.42
N ILE A 413 -5.68 -5.84 17.09
CA ILE A 413 -6.68 -4.80 16.84
C ILE A 413 -6.58 -4.28 15.39
N LEU A 414 -5.36 -4.06 14.88
CA LEU A 414 -5.14 -3.66 13.50
C LEU A 414 -5.60 -4.71 12.48
N LYS A 415 -5.57 -6.01 12.81
CA LYS A 415 -6.13 -7.06 11.94
C LYS A 415 -7.64 -6.90 11.76
N ARG A 416 -8.37 -6.49 12.79
CA ARG A 416 -9.83 -6.26 12.73
C ARG A 416 -10.21 -5.11 11.79
N THR A 417 -9.34 -4.13 11.62
CA THR A 417 -9.56 -3.04 10.65
C THR A 417 -9.38 -3.48 9.20
N ARG A 418 -9.10 -4.76 8.95
CA ARG A 418 -8.80 -5.28 7.62
C ARG A 418 -9.80 -6.37 7.24
N GLN A 419 -10.08 -6.47 5.96
CA GLN A 419 -10.81 -7.57 5.36
C GLN A 419 -9.84 -8.45 4.58
N ASN A 420 -9.92 -9.76 4.80
CA ASN A 420 -9.17 -10.72 4.01
C ASN A 420 -9.67 -10.66 2.56
N ARG A 421 -8.71 -10.75 1.65
CA ARG A 421 -8.97 -10.92 0.22
C ARG A 421 -8.80 -12.41 -0.11
N VAL A 422 -8.88 -12.73 -1.39
CA VAL A 422 -8.59 -14.08 -1.88
C VAL A 422 -7.26 -14.58 -1.31
N VAL A 423 -7.18 -15.88 -1.00
CA VAL A 423 -6.02 -16.56 -0.40
C VAL A 423 -4.71 -16.12 -1.06
N GLY A 424 -3.69 -15.86 -0.24
CA GLY A 424 -2.37 -15.39 -0.69
C GLY A 424 -2.24 -13.88 -0.92
N LYS A 425 -3.34 -13.12 -0.98
CA LYS A 425 -3.29 -11.67 -1.17
C LYS A 425 -3.33 -10.91 0.16
N ARG A 426 -2.60 -9.80 0.21
CA ARG A 426 -2.53 -8.94 1.40
C ARG A 426 -3.91 -8.40 1.77
N ALA A 427 -4.32 -8.55 3.04
CA ALA A 427 -5.59 -8.03 3.54
C ALA A 427 -5.75 -6.52 3.28
N ALA A 428 -6.95 -6.10 2.87
CA ALA A 428 -7.26 -4.70 2.64
C ALA A 428 -7.66 -4.01 3.95
N SER A 429 -7.19 -2.79 4.19
CA SER A 429 -7.71 -1.99 5.30
C SER A 429 -9.09 -1.46 4.95
N LEU A 430 -10.08 -1.64 5.82
CA LEU A 430 -11.42 -1.06 5.72
C LEU A 430 -11.42 0.36 6.28
N TYR A 431 -10.70 0.60 7.36
CA TYR A 431 -10.64 1.85 8.10
C TYR A 431 -9.28 2.54 8.00
N GLY A 432 -9.26 3.84 8.08
CA GLY A 432 -8.09 4.70 8.04
C GLY A 432 -8.45 6.11 7.58
N TRP A 433 -7.48 7.00 7.45
CA TRP A 433 -7.71 8.42 7.05
C TRP A 433 -8.63 8.58 5.84
N HIS A 434 -8.58 7.67 4.90
CA HIS A 434 -9.44 7.71 3.71
C HIS A 434 -10.91 7.40 4.01
N SER A 435 -11.20 6.78 5.16
CA SER A 435 -12.57 6.58 5.65
C SER A 435 -13.23 7.90 6.01
N LEU A 436 -12.49 8.87 6.61
CA LEU A 436 -13.02 10.21 6.88
C LEU A 436 -13.44 10.94 5.61
N ARG A 437 -12.63 10.80 4.55
CA ARG A 437 -13.02 11.34 3.25
C ARG A 437 -14.26 10.65 2.68
N ALA A 438 -14.37 9.33 2.84
CA ALA A 438 -15.56 8.58 2.46
C ALA A 438 -16.78 9.04 3.27
N SER A 439 -16.63 9.22 4.60
CA SER A 439 -17.69 9.73 5.47
C SER A 439 -18.14 11.13 5.09
N PHE A 440 -17.20 12.05 4.79
CA PHE A 440 -17.50 13.40 4.31
C PHE A 440 -18.33 13.37 3.01
N VAL A 441 -17.90 12.54 2.03
CA VAL A 441 -18.62 12.41 0.75
C VAL A 441 -20.01 11.86 0.97
N VAL A 442 -20.15 10.78 1.76
CA VAL A 442 -21.45 10.17 2.06
C VAL A 442 -22.36 11.15 2.81
N ALA A 443 -21.86 11.80 3.85
CA ALA A 443 -22.62 12.80 4.61
C ALA A 443 -23.08 13.95 3.71
N ALA A 444 -22.20 14.53 2.89
CA ALA A 444 -22.52 15.61 1.99
C ALA A 444 -23.63 15.22 0.98
N LEU A 445 -23.52 14.03 0.37
CA LEU A 445 -24.52 13.53 -0.58
C LEU A 445 -25.85 13.18 0.13
N THR A 446 -25.81 12.58 1.31
CA THR A 446 -27.01 12.28 2.11
C THR A 446 -27.75 13.56 2.53
N HIS A 447 -27.02 14.64 2.85
CA HIS A 447 -27.61 15.96 3.13
C HIS A 447 -28.02 16.74 1.87
N GLY A 448 -27.92 16.11 0.69
CA GLY A 448 -28.46 16.64 -0.55
C GLY A 448 -27.55 17.62 -1.28
N ILE A 449 -26.27 17.69 -0.94
CA ILE A 449 -25.32 18.47 -1.71
C ILE A 449 -25.13 17.78 -3.09
N PRO A 450 -25.26 18.49 -4.22
CA PRO A 450 -25.10 17.91 -5.54
C PRO A 450 -23.75 17.24 -5.73
N ILE A 451 -23.72 16.08 -6.38
CA ILE A 451 -22.52 15.25 -6.55
C ILE A 451 -21.36 16.02 -7.24
N ASP A 452 -21.68 16.91 -8.17
CA ASP A 452 -20.69 17.75 -8.85
C ASP A 452 -20.02 18.78 -7.91
N ILE A 453 -20.77 19.32 -6.94
CA ILE A 453 -20.24 20.20 -5.91
C ILE A 453 -19.34 19.39 -4.98
N VAL A 454 -19.81 18.24 -4.47
CA VAL A 454 -19.00 17.35 -3.62
C VAL A 454 -17.73 16.93 -4.35
N ARG A 455 -17.83 16.56 -5.63
CA ARG A 455 -16.67 16.22 -6.46
C ARG A 455 -15.64 17.35 -6.51
N LYS A 456 -16.07 18.59 -6.71
CA LYS A 456 -15.20 19.78 -6.74
C LYS A 456 -14.55 20.02 -5.38
N ILE A 457 -15.31 19.98 -4.27
CA ILE A 457 -14.82 20.17 -2.91
C ILE A 457 -13.72 19.16 -2.56
N VAL A 458 -13.95 17.87 -2.86
CA VAL A 458 -12.94 16.83 -2.56
C VAL A 458 -11.84 16.69 -3.62
N GLY A 459 -11.93 17.39 -4.75
CA GLY A 459 -10.95 17.36 -5.84
C GLY A 459 -10.88 16.01 -6.58
N HIS A 460 -12.03 15.39 -6.86
CA HIS A 460 -12.09 14.20 -7.72
C HIS A 460 -12.08 14.61 -9.20
N SER A 461 -11.35 13.89 -10.03
CA SER A 461 -11.24 14.18 -11.46
C SER A 461 -12.49 13.78 -12.24
N THR A 462 -13.23 12.77 -11.78
CA THR A 462 -14.44 12.26 -12.44
C THR A 462 -15.56 12.06 -11.42
N VAL A 463 -16.81 12.18 -11.87
CA VAL A 463 -18.02 11.89 -11.08
C VAL A 463 -17.98 10.45 -10.57
N ARG A 464 -17.61 9.50 -11.44
CA ARG A 464 -17.48 8.08 -11.10
C ARG A 464 -16.62 7.83 -9.86
N THR A 465 -15.55 8.62 -9.66
CA THR A 465 -14.73 8.50 -8.44
C THR A 465 -15.50 8.90 -7.18
N THR A 466 -16.45 9.84 -7.28
CA THR A 466 -17.31 10.23 -6.15
C THR A 466 -18.38 9.19 -5.92
N GLU A 467 -18.97 8.65 -6.98
CA GLU A 467 -19.96 7.55 -6.93
C GLU A 467 -19.40 6.28 -6.28
N GLU A 468 -18.10 5.96 -6.49
CA GLU A 468 -17.45 4.81 -5.85
C GLU A 468 -17.45 4.88 -4.31
N TYR A 469 -17.56 6.08 -3.71
CA TYR A 469 -17.70 6.27 -2.26
C TYR A 469 -19.14 6.21 -1.79
N PHE A 470 -20.08 6.52 -2.67
CA PHE A 470 -21.50 6.56 -2.36
C PHE A 470 -22.16 5.25 -2.78
N ASN A 471 -22.19 4.30 -1.86
CA ASN A 471 -22.98 3.08 -1.99
C ASN A 471 -24.04 3.10 -0.88
N PRO A 472 -25.15 3.85 -1.06
CA PRO A 472 -26.14 4.06 -0.02
C PRO A 472 -26.81 2.74 0.35
N THR A 473 -26.97 2.50 1.65
CA THR A 473 -27.80 1.41 2.13
C THR A 473 -29.26 1.65 1.73
N ARG A 474 -30.07 0.58 1.65
CA ARG A 474 -31.52 0.69 1.37
C ARG A 474 -32.23 1.68 2.29
N ALA A 475 -31.80 1.76 3.56
CA ALA A 475 -32.35 2.72 4.54
C ALA A 475 -32.04 4.17 4.14
N ILE A 476 -30.79 4.48 3.77
CA ILE A 476 -30.39 5.83 3.32
C ILE A 476 -31.14 6.24 2.07
N VAL A 477 -31.30 5.32 1.12
CA VAL A 477 -32.08 5.58 -0.11
C VAL A 477 -33.54 5.86 0.24
N ALA A 478 -34.15 5.05 1.09
CA ALA A 478 -35.54 5.23 1.51
C ALA A 478 -35.77 6.56 2.23
N GLU A 479 -34.87 6.94 3.12
CA GLU A 479 -34.94 8.22 3.85
C GLU A 479 -34.73 9.43 2.92
N ALA A 480 -33.75 9.36 2.02
CA ALA A 480 -33.52 10.42 1.03
C ALA A 480 -34.71 10.62 0.10
N VAL A 481 -35.34 9.50 -0.34
CA VAL A 481 -36.55 9.54 -1.16
C VAL A 481 -37.70 10.15 -0.37
N LYS A 482 -37.97 9.70 0.86
CA LYS A 482 -39.00 10.30 1.72
C LYS A 482 -38.81 11.79 1.88
N ARG A 483 -37.61 12.24 2.24
CA ARG A 483 -37.34 13.65 2.52
C ARG A 483 -37.44 14.56 1.30
N LYS A 484 -36.99 14.11 0.11
CA LYS A 484 -37.02 14.93 -1.11
C LYS A 484 -38.31 14.82 -1.91
N MET A 485 -39.06 13.73 -1.74
CA MET A 485 -40.29 13.50 -2.46
C MET A 485 -41.52 13.76 -1.59
N SER A 486 -41.36 14.18 -0.34
CA SER A 486 -42.46 14.45 0.62
C SER A 486 -43.42 15.57 0.21
N GLY A 487 -43.30 16.16 -0.92
CA GLY A 487 -44.26 17.09 -1.53
C GLY A 487 -44.62 16.75 -2.96
N SER A 488 -44.15 15.58 -3.43
CA SER A 488 -44.36 15.13 -4.81
C SER A 488 -45.61 14.25 -4.90
N ILE A 489 -46.35 14.39 -5.99
CA ILE A 489 -47.47 13.51 -6.37
C ILE A 489 -47.07 12.02 -6.35
N LEU A 490 -45.77 11.71 -6.66
CA LEU A 490 -45.25 10.34 -6.66
C LEU A 490 -45.02 9.79 -5.23
N ALA A 491 -44.98 10.62 -4.20
CA ALA A 491 -44.88 10.22 -2.79
C ALA A 491 -46.25 10.15 -2.09
N GLY A 492 -47.34 10.14 -2.82
CA GLY A 492 -48.68 10.08 -2.28
C GLY A 492 -49.46 11.40 -2.40
N GLY A 493 -48.95 12.35 -3.17
CA GLY A 493 -49.57 13.66 -3.42
C GLY A 493 -49.58 14.56 -2.17
N PRO A 494 -49.99 15.83 -2.30
CA PRO A 494 -50.50 16.55 -1.18
C PRO A 494 -51.66 15.69 -0.68
N THR A 495 -51.59 15.26 0.57
CA THR A 495 -52.61 14.46 1.22
C THR A 495 -53.94 15.09 0.85
N LEU A 496 -54.63 14.44 -0.08
CA LEU A 496 -56.04 14.75 -0.28
C LEU A 496 -56.66 14.50 1.08
N ILE A 497 -56.73 15.61 1.86
CA ILE A 497 -57.48 15.72 3.08
C ILE A 497 -57.42 14.40 3.88
N SER A 498 -56.54 14.28 4.83
CA SER A 498 -56.75 13.29 5.90
C SER A 498 -58.21 13.46 6.31
N GLU A 499 -59.04 12.42 6.09
CA GLU A 499 -60.39 12.46 6.62
C GLU A 499 -60.28 12.91 8.09
N PRO A 500 -61.01 13.93 8.48
CA PRO A 500 -60.91 14.45 9.81
C PRO A 500 -61.20 13.32 10.79
N SER A 501 -60.24 12.98 11.60
CA SER A 501 -60.27 11.83 12.51
C SER A 501 -61.30 12.04 13.66
N SER A 502 -61.84 13.26 13.78
CA SER A 502 -62.94 13.58 14.66
C SER A 502 -63.69 14.82 14.21
N LEU A 503 -64.96 14.92 14.65
CA LEU A 503 -65.88 16.05 14.40
C LEU A 503 -65.28 17.36 14.95
N ASP A 504 -64.42 17.30 15.96
CA ASP A 504 -63.79 18.46 16.61
C ASP A 504 -62.61 19.00 15.77
N ASP A 505 -61.90 18.15 15.02
CA ASP A 505 -60.88 18.58 14.06
C ASP A 505 -61.52 19.30 12.85
N LEU A 506 -62.67 18.84 12.37
CA LEU A 506 -63.48 19.54 11.37
C LEU A 506 -63.95 20.89 11.84
N LYS A 507 -64.43 20.99 13.09
CA LYS A 507 -64.89 22.25 13.69
C LYS A 507 -63.74 23.24 13.86
N SER A 508 -62.56 22.78 14.25
CA SER A 508 -61.36 23.63 14.42
C SER A 508 -60.87 24.18 13.08
N ARG A 509 -60.90 23.38 12.02
CA ARG A 509 -60.57 23.80 10.65
C ARG A 509 -61.58 24.77 10.05
N LEU A 510 -62.86 24.54 10.31
CA LEU A 510 -63.92 25.47 9.94
C LEU A 510 -63.84 26.82 10.68
N ALA A 511 -63.34 26.83 11.89
CA ALA A 511 -63.13 28.04 12.66
C ALA A 511 -61.95 28.93 12.15
N THR A 512 -60.98 28.33 11.47
CA THR A 512 -59.83 29.03 10.89
C THR A 512 -60.03 29.57 9.47
N LEU A 513 -61.13 29.24 8.82
CA LEU A 513 -61.47 29.74 7.48
C LEU A 513 -61.93 31.18 7.53
N THR A 514 -61.48 32.01 6.61
CA THR A 514 -61.96 33.36 6.38
C THR A 514 -63.42 33.36 5.86
N ASP A 515 -64.12 34.47 6.08
CA ASP A 515 -65.53 34.59 5.64
C ASP A 515 -65.71 34.41 4.13
N ALA A 516 -64.71 34.76 3.32
CA ALA A 516 -64.68 34.52 1.88
C ALA A 516 -64.63 33.01 1.55
N GLU A 517 -63.77 32.25 2.23
CA GLU A 517 -63.60 30.80 2.05
C GLU A 517 -64.84 30.03 2.55
N ARG A 518 -65.47 30.51 3.62
CA ARG A 518 -66.75 29.97 4.10
C ARG A 518 -67.91 30.18 3.11
N ALA A 519 -67.92 31.34 2.42
CA ALA A 519 -68.93 31.65 1.41
C ALA A 519 -68.71 30.78 0.15
N GLU A 520 -67.48 30.43 -0.20
CA GLU A 520 -67.15 29.57 -1.31
C GLU A 520 -67.49 28.11 -1.00
N LEU A 521 -67.22 27.64 0.21
CA LEU A 521 -67.58 26.30 0.65
C LEU A 521 -69.11 26.09 0.70
N LYS A 522 -69.89 27.14 1.04
CA LYS A 522 -71.37 27.13 1.00
C LYS A 522 -71.94 27.06 -0.41
N LYS A 523 -71.19 27.42 -1.44
CA LYS A 523 -71.58 27.27 -2.86
C LYS A 523 -71.30 25.90 -3.44
N LEU A 524 -70.42 25.14 -2.78
CA LEU A 524 -70.02 23.79 -3.20
C LEU A 524 -70.79 22.69 -2.46
N LEU A 525 -71.48 23.00 -1.37
CA LEU A 525 -72.43 22.17 -0.64
C LEU A 525 -73.87 22.51 -1.07
#